data_3b177b492cfd213b2337b4ea8270a068
#
_entry.id   3b177b492cfd213b2337b4ea8270a068
#
_cell.length_a   1.000
_cell.length_b   1.000
_cell.length_c   1.000
_cell.angle_alpha   90.00
_cell.angle_beta   90.00
_cell.angle_gamma   90.00
#
_symmetry.space_group_name_H-M   'P 1'
#
loop_
_entity.id
_entity.type
_entity.pdbx_description
1 polymer ?
#
loop_
_entity_poly.entity_id
_entity_poly.type
_entity_poly.pdbx_seq_one_letter_code
_entity_poly.pdbx_strand_id
1 'polypeptide(L)'
;SLAASIILMIIGKVVLKRNIPVLMIWLVASVLITLRYKPSVFHNLLCPFGVLQELFGKNARFSEKVNKENCIGCKLCEKVCPTEAIIVLDKKAEIDTALCLQCTSCVQVCPKDTIHYVKL
;
A
#
# COMPACT_ATOMS: atom_id res chain seq x y z
N SER A 1 -6.15 -9.77 -5.83
CA SER A 1 -7.52 -9.65 -5.35
C SER A 1 -7.83 -10.78 -4.37
N LEU A 2 -8.57 -10.49 -3.33
CA LEU A 2 -8.94 -11.44 -2.27
C LEU A 2 -9.61 -12.69 -2.85
N ALA A 3 -10.44 -12.50 -3.88
CA ALA A 3 -11.08 -13.60 -4.60
C ALA A 3 -10.06 -14.53 -5.27
N ALA A 4 -9.02 -14.01 -5.88
CA ALA A 4 -7.97 -14.82 -6.50
C ALA A 4 -7.19 -15.63 -5.45
N SER A 5 -6.92 -15.06 -4.27
CA SER A 5 -6.24 -15.77 -3.17
C SER A 5 -7.12 -16.89 -2.60
N ILE A 6 -8.41 -16.63 -2.43
CA ILE A 6 -9.38 -17.64 -1.94
C ILE A 6 -9.55 -18.76 -2.98
N ILE A 7 -9.69 -18.42 -4.25
CA ILE A 7 -9.81 -19.39 -5.35
C ILE A 7 -8.54 -20.24 -5.42
N LEU A 8 -7.36 -19.64 -5.35
CA LEU A 8 -6.08 -20.36 -5.37
C LEU A 8 -5.94 -21.30 -4.15
N MET A 9 -6.41 -20.87 -2.98
CA MET A 9 -6.42 -21.69 -1.77
C MET A 9 -7.38 -22.88 -1.88
N ILE A 10 -8.57 -22.68 -2.46
CA ILE A 10 -9.54 -23.74 -2.71
C ILE A 10 -9.02 -24.71 -3.77
N ILE A 11 -8.49 -24.22 -4.88
CA ILE A 11 -7.89 -25.03 -5.94
C ILE A 11 -6.71 -25.83 -5.36
N GLY A 12 -5.85 -25.22 -4.55
CA GLY A 12 -4.76 -25.92 -3.87
C GLY A 12 -5.22 -27.08 -2.99
N LYS A 13 -6.30 -26.88 -2.20
CA LYS A 13 -6.89 -27.94 -1.38
C LYS A 13 -7.53 -29.07 -2.21
N VAL A 14 -8.20 -28.71 -3.30
CA VAL A 14 -8.94 -29.66 -4.15
C VAL A 14 -8.01 -30.45 -5.06
N VAL A 15 -7.05 -29.79 -5.69
CA VAL A 15 -6.16 -30.40 -6.69
C VAL A 15 -5.06 -31.24 -6.04
N LEU A 16 -4.51 -30.81 -4.90
CA LEU A 16 -3.40 -31.56 -4.31
C LEU A 16 -3.80 -32.75 -3.44
N LYS A 17 -5.07 -32.93 -3.01
CA LYS A 17 -5.51 -34.05 -2.13
C LYS A 17 -4.47 -34.54 -1.11
N ARG A 18 -3.42 -33.77 -0.90
CA ARG A 18 -2.26 -34.02 -0.05
C ARG A 18 -2.26 -33.01 1.08
N ASN A 19 -1.94 -33.44 2.29
CA ASN A 19 -1.69 -32.58 3.46
C ASN A 19 -0.45 -31.67 3.31
N ILE A 20 -0.23 -31.13 2.10
CA ILE A 20 0.81 -30.11 1.94
C ILE A 20 0.24 -28.84 2.57
N PRO A 21 0.92 -28.24 3.53
CA PRO A 21 0.44 -27.03 4.17
C PRO A 21 0.47 -25.89 3.14
N VAL A 22 -0.69 -25.65 2.49
CA VAL A 22 -0.87 -24.59 1.49
C VAL A 22 -0.38 -23.25 2.04
N LEU A 23 -0.53 -23.04 3.36
CA LEU A 23 -0.01 -21.87 4.06
C LEU A 23 1.53 -21.78 3.97
N MET A 24 2.24 -22.91 4.07
CA MET A 24 3.72 -22.91 3.98
C MET A 24 4.18 -22.57 2.55
N ILE A 25 3.51 -23.10 1.54
CA ILE A 25 3.82 -22.75 0.14
C ILE A 25 3.54 -21.26 -0.10
N TRP A 26 2.41 -20.76 0.41
CA TRP A 26 2.07 -19.35 0.28
C TRP A 26 3.06 -18.44 1.01
N LEU A 27 3.50 -18.84 2.20
CA LEU A 27 4.51 -18.13 2.97
C LEU A 27 5.85 -18.09 2.23
N VAL A 28 6.33 -19.22 1.72
CA VAL A 28 7.58 -19.29 0.94
C VAL A 28 7.47 -18.44 -0.32
N ALA A 29 6.36 -18.53 -1.05
CA ALA A 29 6.12 -17.71 -2.24
C ALA A 29 6.11 -16.21 -1.91
N SER A 30 5.48 -15.80 -0.81
CA SER A 30 5.44 -14.40 -0.38
C SER A 30 6.82 -13.88 -0.01
N VAL A 31 7.63 -14.67 0.70
CA VAL A 31 9.02 -14.32 1.04
C VAL A 31 9.87 -14.17 -0.23
N LEU A 32 9.78 -15.11 -1.16
CA LEU A 32 10.53 -15.05 -2.43
C LEU A 32 10.15 -13.82 -3.27
N ILE A 33 8.85 -13.50 -3.33
CA ILE A 33 8.38 -12.32 -4.05
C ILE A 33 8.89 -11.04 -3.37
N THR A 34 8.85 -10.98 -2.04
CA THR A 34 9.33 -9.80 -1.29
C THR A 34 10.85 -9.61 -1.44
N LEU A 35 11.63 -10.70 -1.52
CA LEU A 35 13.06 -10.64 -1.77
C LEU A 35 13.40 -10.20 -3.20
N ARG A 36 12.54 -10.51 -4.17
CA ARG A 36 12.78 -10.22 -5.59
C ARG A 36 12.24 -8.87 -6.04
N TYR A 37 11.15 -8.39 -5.42
CA TYR A 37 10.43 -7.18 -5.77
C TYR A 37 10.35 -6.21 -4.58
N LYS A 38 9.98 -4.96 -4.85
CA LYS A 38 9.75 -3.97 -3.78
C LYS A 38 8.61 -4.43 -2.84
N PRO A 39 8.70 -4.15 -1.54
CA PRO A 39 7.66 -4.50 -0.55
C PRO A 39 6.27 -3.96 -0.89
N SER A 40 6.20 -2.79 -1.57
CA SER A 40 4.96 -2.17 -2.01
C SER A 40 4.16 -3.07 -2.97
N VAL A 41 4.84 -3.81 -3.85
CA VAL A 41 4.18 -4.73 -4.81
C VAL A 41 3.48 -5.86 -4.07
N PHE A 42 4.13 -6.44 -3.05
CA PHE A 42 3.53 -7.48 -2.22
C PHE A 42 2.31 -6.95 -1.45
N HIS A 43 2.46 -5.78 -0.82
CA HIS A 43 1.39 -5.19 -0.01
C HIS A 43 0.16 -4.83 -0.86
N ASN A 44 0.37 -4.21 -2.00
CA ASN A 44 -0.73 -3.71 -2.83
C ASN A 44 -1.41 -4.80 -3.68
N LEU A 45 -0.69 -5.87 -4.02
CA LEU A 45 -1.20 -6.87 -4.98
C LEU A 45 -1.57 -8.22 -4.34
N LEU A 46 -0.75 -8.72 -3.42
CA LEU A 46 -0.88 -10.07 -2.87
C LEU A 46 -1.41 -10.09 -1.43
N CYS A 47 -1.10 -9.07 -0.63
CA CYS A 47 -1.50 -9.06 0.76
C CYS A 47 -3.03 -8.85 0.89
N PRO A 48 -3.77 -9.77 1.52
CA PRO A 48 -5.21 -9.61 1.70
C PRO A 48 -5.57 -8.39 2.56
N PHE A 49 -4.70 -8.01 3.47
CA PHE A 49 -4.86 -6.78 4.27
C PHE A 49 -4.67 -5.52 3.44
N GLY A 50 -3.76 -5.51 2.46
CA GLY A 50 -3.58 -4.39 1.54
C GLY A 50 -4.84 -4.15 0.70
N VAL A 51 -5.45 -5.22 0.18
CA VAL A 51 -6.70 -5.13 -0.59
C VAL A 51 -7.87 -4.63 0.27
N LEU A 52 -7.99 -5.11 1.52
CA LEU A 52 -8.99 -4.60 2.44
C LEU A 52 -8.78 -3.12 2.75
N GLN A 53 -7.54 -2.72 2.97
CA GLN A 53 -7.19 -1.32 3.23
C GLN A 53 -7.54 -0.42 2.05
N GLU A 54 -7.24 -0.83 0.82
CA GLU A 54 -7.63 -0.10 -0.38
C GLU A 54 -9.15 0.09 -0.47
N LEU A 55 -9.91 -0.98 -0.19
CA LEU A 55 -11.37 -0.95 -0.24
C LEU A 55 -11.97 0.04 0.78
N PHE A 56 -11.47 0.00 2.02
CA PHE A 56 -11.92 0.90 3.08
C PHE A 56 -11.31 2.29 3.00
N GLY A 57 -10.07 2.41 2.49
CA GLY A 57 -9.35 3.68 2.32
C GLY A 57 -10.03 4.63 1.34
N LYS A 58 -10.71 4.10 0.31
CA LYS A 58 -11.49 4.92 -0.64
C LYS A 58 -12.60 5.75 0.02
N ASN A 59 -13.13 5.27 1.13
CA ASN A 59 -14.18 5.94 1.91
C ASN A 59 -13.67 6.47 3.25
N ALA A 60 -12.37 6.68 3.38
CA ALA A 60 -11.79 7.22 4.61
C ALA A 60 -12.33 8.63 4.87
N ARG A 61 -12.82 8.85 6.11
CA ARG A 61 -13.31 10.18 6.52
C ARG A 61 -12.19 11.15 6.87
N PHE A 62 -11.02 10.62 7.17
CA PHE A 62 -9.83 11.37 7.54
C PHE A 62 -8.63 10.81 6.81
N SER A 63 -7.80 11.68 6.29
CA SER A 63 -6.53 11.30 5.66
C SER A 63 -5.56 12.47 5.68
N GLU A 64 -4.31 12.18 5.34
CA GLU A 64 -3.32 13.20 5.13
C GLU A 64 -3.53 13.86 3.78
N LYS A 65 -3.49 15.19 3.77
CA LYS A 65 -3.56 16.02 2.56
C LYS A 65 -2.39 16.96 2.46
N VAL A 66 -1.97 17.20 1.23
CA VAL A 66 -0.94 18.17 0.90
C VAL A 66 -1.58 19.53 0.60
N ASN A 67 -1.11 20.58 1.27
CA ASN A 67 -1.41 21.94 0.83
C ASN A 67 -0.63 22.26 -0.45
N LYS A 68 -1.32 22.20 -1.59
CA LYS A 68 -0.70 22.37 -2.91
C LYS A 68 -0.09 23.76 -3.11
N GLU A 69 -0.56 24.79 -2.39
CA GLU A 69 -0.05 26.17 -2.54
C GLU A 69 1.39 26.29 -2.02
N ASN A 70 1.65 25.70 -0.87
CA ASN A 70 2.96 25.77 -0.20
C ASN A 70 3.92 24.64 -0.58
N CYS A 71 3.44 23.64 -1.33
CA CYS A 71 4.25 22.50 -1.76
C CYS A 71 5.26 22.93 -2.84
N ILE A 72 6.54 22.61 -2.62
CA ILE A 72 7.65 22.92 -3.54
C ILE A 72 8.03 21.75 -4.47
N GLY A 73 7.39 20.57 -4.31
CA GLY A 73 7.63 19.39 -5.14
C GLY A 73 9.01 18.76 -4.96
N CYS A 74 9.58 18.80 -3.76
CA CYS A 74 10.93 18.29 -3.47
C CYS A 74 11.05 16.76 -3.51
N LYS A 75 9.94 16.02 -3.65
CA LYS A 75 9.86 14.56 -3.73
C LYS A 75 10.37 13.78 -2.50
N LEU A 76 10.62 14.43 -1.39
CA LEU A 76 11.04 13.74 -0.16
C LEU A 76 9.92 12.83 0.39
N CYS A 77 8.69 13.32 0.38
CA CYS A 77 7.51 12.56 0.82
C CYS A 77 7.26 11.32 -0.05
N GLU A 78 7.49 11.41 -1.37
CA GLU A 78 7.37 10.29 -2.31
C GLU A 78 8.40 9.18 -1.99
N LYS A 79 9.65 9.57 -1.67
CA LYS A 79 10.74 8.61 -1.38
C LYS A 79 10.53 7.81 -0.09
N VAL A 80 9.89 8.39 0.92
CA VAL A 80 9.69 7.74 2.23
C VAL A 80 8.37 7.00 2.33
N CYS A 81 7.50 7.11 1.33
CA CYS A 81 6.21 6.43 1.33
C CYS A 81 6.37 4.92 1.05
N PRO A 82 6.08 4.04 2.02
CA PRO A 82 6.31 2.61 1.85
C PRO A 82 5.34 1.95 0.86
N THR A 83 4.17 2.55 0.64
CA THR A 83 3.15 2.04 -0.29
C THR A 83 3.13 2.75 -1.63
N GLU A 84 4.04 3.70 -1.85
CA GLU A 84 4.07 4.52 -3.06
C GLU A 84 2.73 5.27 -3.30
N ALA A 85 2.03 5.61 -2.19
CA ALA A 85 0.76 6.34 -2.24
C ALA A 85 0.90 7.83 -2.58
N ILE A 86 2.11 8.35 -2.74
CA ILE A 86 2.39 9.76 -3.02
C ILE A 86 3.03 9.88 -4.39
N ILE A 87 2.43 10.71 -5.22
CA ILE A 87 2.94 11.04 -6.56
C ILE A 87 3.17 12.54 -6.62
N VAL A 88 4.30 12.97 -7.17
CA VAL A 88 4.61 14.38 -7.39
C VAL A 88 4.47 14.71 -8.86
N LEU A 89 3.41 15.43 -9.22
CA LEU A 89 3.13 15.93 -10.55
C LEU A 89 3.20 17.46 -10.55
N ASP A 90 3.77 18.06 -11.58
CA ASP A 90 3.87 19.52 -11.75
C ASP A 90 4.37 20.28 -10.51
N LYS A 91 5.39 19.70 -9.85
CA LYS A 91 5.95 20.23 -8.58
C LYS A 91 4.96 20.27 -7.41
N LYS A 92 3.89 19.49 -7.46
CA LYS A 92 2.90 19.36 -6.40
C LYS A 92 2.75 17.89 -6.03
N ALA A 93 2.75 17.59 -4.74
CA ALA A 93 2.51 16.25 -4.25
C ALA A 93 1.01 15.99 -4.14
N GLU A 94 0.60 14.77 -4.46
CA GLU A 94 -0.76 14.27 -4.30
C GLU A 94 -0.72 12.92 -3.59
N ILE A 95 -1.62 12.72 -2.64
CA ILE A 95 -1.69 11.51 -1.82
C ILE A 95 -2.91 10.70 -2.22
N ASP A 96 -2.71 9.46 -2.65
CA ASP A 96 -3.79 8.51 -2.86
C ASP A 96 -4.23 7.93 -1.51
N THR A 97 -5.42 8.32 -1.07
CA THR A 97 -5.99 7.90 0.22
C THR A 97 -6.28 6.40 0.28
N ALA A 98 -6.51 5.76 -0.87
CA ALA A 98 -6.76 4.31 -0.94
C ALA A 98 -5.50 3.48 -0.64
N LEU A 99 -4.33 3.99 -0.99
CA LEU A 99 -3.04 3.35 -0.76
C LEU A 99 -2.34 3.85 0.51
N CYS A 100 -2.81 4.95 1.10
CA CYS A 100 -2.17 5.59 2.24
C CYS A 100 -2.34 4.79 3.53
N LEU A 101 -1.22 4.40 4.15
CA LEU A 101 -1.17 3.72 5.46
C LEU A 101 -1.36 4.65 6.66
N GLN A 102 -1.47 5.97 6.44
CA GLN A 102 -1.53 6.98 7.51
C GLN A 102 -0.37 6.88 8.52
N CYS A 103 0.82 6.50 8.03
CA CYS A 103 2.01 6.28 8.86
C CYS A 103 2.76 7.58 9.25
N THR A 104 2.31 8.73 8.78
CA THR A 104 2.86 10.07 9.04
C THR A 104 4.31 10.33 8.61
N SER A 105 4.99 9.34 8.01
CA SER A 105 6.38 9.49 7.56
C SER A 105 6.61 10.65 6.59
N CYS A 106 5.64 10.92 5.73
CA CYS A 106 5.67 12.04 4.78
C CYS A 106 5.58 13.41 5.47
N VAL A 107 4.85 13.51 6.58
CA VAL A 107 4.75 14.73 7.41
C VAL A 107 6.10 15.06 8.01
N GLN A 108 6.78 14.06 8.59
CA GLN A 108 8.06 14.24 9.28
C GLN A 108 9.19 14.73 8.36
N VAL A 109 9.17 14.37 7.08
CA VAL A 109 10.22 14.75 6.12
C VAL A 109 9.91 15.99 5.31
N CYS A 110 8.72 16.57 5.49
CA CYS A 110 8.30 17.75 4.74
C CYS A 110 8.97 19.03 5.26
N PRO A 111 9.90 19.67 4.53
CA PRO A 111 10.61 20.86 5.01
C PRO A 111 9.73 22.11 5.07
N LYS A 112 8.55 22.07 4.44
CA LYS A 112 7.58 23.17 4.41
C LYS A 112 6.34 22.92 5.26
N ASP A 113 6.28 21.78 5.94
CA ASP A 113 5.17 21.40 6.80
C ASP A 113 3.80 21.55 6.11
N THR A 114 3.74 21.09 4.86
CA THR A 114 2.56 21.26 3.98
C THR A 114 1.60 20.08 4.01
N ILE A 115 1.91 19.03 4.79
CA ILE A 115 1.12 17.80 4.88
C ILE A 115 0.44 17.76 6.23
N HIS A 116 -0.90 17.76 6.22
CA HIS A 116 -1.69 17.75 7.43
C HIS A 116 -2.78 16.68 7.39
N TYR A 117 -3.09 16.15 8.57
CA TYR A 117 -4.20 15.22 8.75
C TYR A 117 -5.50 15.99 8.79
N VAL A 118 -6.36 15.76 7.82
CA VAL A 118 -7.61 16.51 7.65
C VAL A 118 -8.81 15.58 7.45
N LYS A 119 -9.99 16.10 7.70
CA LYS A 119 -11.24 15.46 7.32
C LYS A 119 -11.45 15.64 5.82
N LEU A 120 -11.72 14.53 5.11
CA LEU A 120 -12.00 14.50 3.68
C LEU A 120 -13.45 14.92 3.37
#